data_f6ff9b97b92d98efea48e408fb9a1178
#
_entry.id   f6ff9b97b92d98efea48e408fb9a1178
#
_cell.length_a   1.000
_cell.length_b   1.000
_cell.length_c   1.000
_cell.angle_alpha   90.00
_cell.angle_beta   90.00
_cell.angle_gamma   90.00
#
_symmetry.space_group_name_H-M   'P 1'
#
loop_
_entity.id
_entity.type
_entity.pdbx_description
1 polymer ?
#
loop_
_entity_poly.entity_id
_entity_poly.type
_entity_poly.pdbx_seq_one_letter_code
_entity_poly.pdbx_strand_id
1 'polypeptide(L)'
;MKLGLDIGNSSVKGALLRNNNQIVSVIRMPSAINHISDEKYLTYPNTGDFYIQVLSSALGHYDGIVAVGEKAVNLPGYNEFDVTSSSYKTNHPMTTSMLFGSIANAIDGVPDVFEGDVINIKLAVSIPIVESKSIGLAKEYKSLLEGLHVVRVFRDTEVVDITINIEAAIISNEGQAGFLGLLDTVDKQFRAAITAVYKALGEEEDPVGTFEDFIVCDIGEGTSDVSVFRNKKFNPDYSFSITRGIGNLLEDAMDNAKREKLTIESRKELQRVLESTNKRQTKRREQWAEYVT
;
A
#
# COMPACT_ATOMS: atom_id res chain seq x y z
N MET A 1 19.12 5.02 5.50
CA MET A 1 18.37 4.51 4.33
C MET A 1 17.22 5.44 3.98
N LYS A 2 16.60 5.27 2.80
CA LYS A 2 15.38 5.99 2.41
C LYS A 2 14.31 4.96 2.08
N LEU A 3 13.09 5.16 2.55
CA LEU A 3 11.98 4.25 2.31
C LEU A 3 10.77 5.04 1.83
N GLY A 4 10.22 4.66 0.70
CA GLY A 4 8.92 5.13 0.22
C GLY A 4 7.89 4.03 0.35
N LEU A 5 6.74 4.33 0.95
CA LEU A 5 5.63 3.39 1.13
C LEU A 5 4.30 4.01 0.73
N ASP A 6 3.53 3.24 0.00
CA ASP A 6 2.11 3.42 -0.23
C ASP A 6 1.35 2.26 0.44
N ILE A 7 0.55 2.58 1.46
CA ILE A 7 -0.27 1.60 2.18
C ILE A 7 -1.69 1.66 1.63
N GLY A 8 -1.89 1.03 0.47
CA GLY A 8 -3.19 0.93 -0.17
C GLY A 8 -4.14 -0.02 0.56
N ASN A 9 -5.44 0.03 0.24
CA ASN A 9 -6.44 -0.86 0.86
C ASN A 9 -6.26 -2.33 0.45
N SER A 10 -5.77 -2.61 -0.76
CA SER A 10 -5.55 -3.99 -1.23
C SER A 10 -4.09 -4.43 -1.15
N SER A 11 -3.15 -3.53 -1.27
CA SER A 11 -1.72 -3.86 -1.26
C SER A 11 -0.85 -2.71 -0.79
N VAL A 12 0.21 -3.07 -0.07
CA VAL A 12 1.32 -2.16 0.22
C VAL A 12 2.33 -2.25 -0.90
N LYS A 13 2.79 -1.09 -1.35
CA LYS A 13 3.84 -0.94 -2.37
C LYS A 13 4.91 0.00 -1.84
N GLY A 14 6.16 -0.26 -2.20
CA GLY A 14 7.24 0.61 -1.77
C GLY A 14 8.60 0.18 -2.26
N ALA A 15 9.60 0.98 -1.90
CA ALA A 15 11.00 0.68 -2.17
C ALA A 15 11.89 1.20 -1.06
N LEU A 16 12.84 0.37 -0.66
CA LEU A 16 13.94 0.73 0.23
C LEU A 16 15.18 1.04 -0.61
N LEU A 17 15.78 2.19 -0.34
CA LEU A 17 16.97 2.66 -1.04
C LEU A 17 18.10 2.94 -0.05
N ARG A 18 19.32 2.72 -0.50
CA ARG A 18 20.51 3.26 0.18
C ARG A 18 20.58 4.79 0.02
N ASN A 19 21.42 5.43 0.80
CA ASN A 19 21.59 6.90 0.72
C ASN A 19 22.07 7.38 -0.65
N ASN A 20 22.76 6.54 -1.42
CA ASN A 20 23.17 6.79 -2.81
C ASN A 20 22.06 6.54 -3.86
N ASN A 21 20.80 6.36 -3.42
CA ASN A 21 19.62 6.07 -4.24
C ASN A 21 19.61 4.68 -4.93
N GLN A 22 20.52 3.78 -4.56
CA GLN A 22 20.45 2.40 -5.02
C GLN A 22 19.26 1.68 -4.37
N ILE A 23 18.37 1.10 -5.17
CA ILE A 23 17.26 0.26 -4.68
C ILE A 23 17.86 -1.03 -4.08
N VAL A 24 17.48 -1.31 -2.84
CA VAL A 24 17.91 -2.51 -2.09
C VAL A 24 16.78 -3.53 -2.02
N SER A 25 15.55 -3.04 -1.87
CA SER A 25 14.37 -3.90 -1.79
C SER A 25 13.16 -3.22 -2.41
N VAL A 26 12.33 -3.99 -3.10
CA VAL A 26 11.02 -3.56 -3.59
C VAL A 26 9.97 -4.30 -2.78
N ILE A 27 9.04 -3.53 -2.22
CA ILE A 27 7.95 -4.03 -1.39
C ILE A 27 6.71 -4.13 -2.24
N ARG A 28 6.09 -5.31 -2.24
CA ARG A 28 4.75 -5.52 -2.77
C ARG A 28 4.12 -6.68 -2.01
N MET A 29 3.15 -6.37 -1.18
CA MET A 29 2.44 -7.38 -0.40
C MET A 29 0.97 -7.02 -0.22
N PRO A 30 0.07 -8.00 -0.02
CA PRO A 30 -1.33 -7.75 0.31
C PRO A 30 -1.47 -6.90 1.57
N SER A 31 -2.43 -5.97 1.58
CA SER A 31 -2.82 -5.25 2.79
C SER A 31 -3.72 -6.14 3.64
N ALA A 32 -3.10 -7.07 4.35
CA ALA A 32 -3.78 -8.04 5.18
C ALA A 32 -3.00 -8.27 6.48
N ILE A 33 -3.74 -8.44 7.58
CA ILE A 33 -3.19 -8.84 8.87
C ILE A 33 -3.99 -10.00 9.46
N ASN A 34 -3.33 -10.80 10.30
CA ASN A 34 -3.99 -11.79 11.13
C ASN A 34 -3.41 -11.72 12.53
N HIS A 35 -4.28 -11.55 13.52
CA HIS A 35 -3.89 -11.47 14.93
C HIS A 35 -3.69 -12.86 15.51
N ILE A 36 -2.55 -13.06 16.16
CA ILE A 36 -2.20 -14.30 16.84
C ILE A 36 -2.22 -14.04 18.34
N SER A 37 -3.07 -14.78 19.03
CA SER A 37 -3.30 -14.58 20.48
C SER A 37 -2.16 -15.03 21.38
N ASP A 38 -1.28 -15.92 20.89
CA ASP A 38 -0.20 -16.52 21.70
C ASP A 38 0.88 -17.09 20.78
N GLU A 39 2.15 -16.97 21.14
CA GLU A 39 3.30 -17.48 20.39
C GLU A 39 3.20 -18.99 20.06
N LYS A 40 2.56 -19.78 20.91
CA LYS A 40 2.35 -21.23 20.67
C LYS A 40 1.52 -21.54 19.42
N TYR A 41 0.80 -20.57 18.85
CA TYR A 41 0.03 -20.72 17.62
C TYR A 41 0.79 -20.28 16.37
N LEU A 42 2.05 -19.85 16.49
CA LEU A 42 2.87 -19.51 15.34
C LEU A 42 3.16 -20.76 14.51
N THR A 43 2.99 -20.63 13.21
CA THR A 43 3.27 -21.70 12.25
C THR A 43 4.06 -21.15 11.06
N TYR A 44 5.02 -21.90 10.58
CA TYR A 44 5.95 -21.48 9.53
C TYR A 44 5.97 -22.51 8.38
N PRO A 45 4.85 -22.64 7.62
CA PRO A 45 4.78 -23.62 6.54
C PRO A 45 5.71 -23.31 5.35
N ASN A 46 6.13 -22.05 5.19
CA ASN A 46 6.99 -21.63 4.10
C ASN A 46 8.27 -20.99 4.64
N THR A 47 9.36 -21.17 3.91
CA THR A 47 10.61 -20.47 4.20
C THR A 47 10.42 -18.97 4.01
N GLY A 48 10.86 -18.18 4.99
CA GLY A 48 10.69 -16.73 5.00
C GLY A 48 9.37 -16.24 5.63
N ASP A 49 8.49 -17.14 6.09
CA ASP A 49 7.36 -16.74 6.92
C ASP A 49 7.84 -16.10 8.21
N PHE A 50 7.26 -14.98 8.59
CA PHE A 50 7.50 -14.32 9.87
C PHE A 50 6.24 -13.63 10.38
N TYR A 51 6.25 -13.36 11.67
CA TYR A 51 5.24 -12.56 12.35
C TYR A 51 5.93 -11.36 13.00
N ILE A 52 5.18 -10.35 13.31
CA ILE A 52 5.71 -9.16 13.97
C ILE A 52 4.91 -8.80 15.21
N GLN A 53 5.60 -8.12 16.13
CA GLN A 53 5.00 -7.34 17.20
C GLN A 53 5.61 -5.95 17.16
N VAL A 54 4.78 -4.92 17.09
CA VAL A 54 5.24 -3.53 17.05
C VAL A 54 5.31 -3.00 18.49
N LEU A 55 6.50 -2.65 18.91
CA LEU A 55 6.79 -2.09 20.23
C LEU A 55 7.14 -0.61 20.04
N SER A 56 6.15 0.27 20.20
CA SER A 56 6.33 1.71 19.99
C SER A 56 5.56 2.49 21.06
N SER A 57 6.28 3.31 21.81
CA SER A 57 5.67 4.18 22.81
C SER A 57 4.83 5.30 22.19
N ALA A 58 5.16 5.72 20.96
CA ALA A 58 4.47 6.80 20.28
C ALA A 58 3.15 6.34 19.61
N LEU A 59 3.11 5.10 19.13
CA LEU A 59 1.96 4.55 18.39
C LEU A 59 0.98 3.78 19.28
N GLY A 60 1.23 3.76 20.60
CA GLY A 60 0.54 2.88 21.54
C GLY A 60 1.07 1.44 21.47
N HIS A 61 0.84 0.69 22.53
CA HIS A 61 1.22 -0.73 22.54
C HIS A 61 0.22 -1.49 21.67
N TYR A 62 0.70 -2.02 20.57
CA TYR A 62 0.00 -3.05 19.85
C TYR A 62 0.31 -4.38 20.53
N ASP A 63 -0.50 -4.72 21.52
CA ASP A 63 -0.29 -5.87 22.42
C ASP A 63 -0.53 -7.22 21.74
N GLY A 64 -0.18 -7.37 20.46
CA GLY A 64 -0.42 -8.59 19.74
C GLY A 64 0.66 -8.94 18.73
N ILE A 65 0.83 -10.23 18.53
CA ILE A 65 1.61 -10.76 17.43
C ILE A 65 0.71 -10.75 16.20
N VAL A 66 1.21 -10.27 15.08
CA VAL A 66 0.47 -10.24 13.82
C VAL A 66 1.25 -10.87 12.68
N ALA A 67 0.58 -11.69 11.89
CA ALA A 67 1.02 -12.00 10.55
C ALA A 67 0.67 -10.82 9.64
N VAL A 68 1.50 -10.51 8.66
CA VAL A 68 1.30 -9.43 7.70
C VAL A 68 1.44 -9.94 6.27
N GLY A 69 0.76 -9.29 5.34
CA GLY A 69 0.89 -9.57 3.91
C GLY A 69 0.50 -10.98 3.51
N GLU A 70 1.32 -11.64 2.70
CA GLU A 70 1.06 -13.00 2.19
C GLU A 70 0.89 -14.01 3.32
N LYS A 71 1.65 -13.87 4.41
CA LYS A 71 1.51 -14.74 5.57
C LYS A 71 0.11 -14.63 6.18
N ALA A 72 -0.41 -13.42 6.31
CA ALA A 72 -1.76 -13.19 6.84
C ALA A 72 -2.84 -13.84 5.96
N VAL A 73 -2.76 -13.62 4.65
CA VAL A 73 -3.75 -14.16 3.68
C VAL A 73 -3.81 -15.68 3.68
N ASN A 74 -2.71 -16.35 4.01
CA ASN A 74 -2.63 -17.82 4.07
C ASN A 74 -3.17 -18.38 5.39
N LEU A 75 -3.59 -17.55 6.34
CA LEU A 75 -4.16 -17.97 7.61
C LEU A 75 -5.68 -17.75 7.62
N PRO A 76 -6.47 -18.66 8.22
CA PRO A 76 -7.90 -18.47 8.36
C PRO A 76 -8.25 -17.22 9.18
N GLY A 77 -9.27 -16.46 8.75
CA GLY A 77 -9.77 -15.33 9.52
C GLY A 77 -8.88 -14.07 9.48
N TYR A 78 -8.09 -13.90 8.43
CA TYR A 78 -7.33 -12.66 8.23
C TYR A 78 -8.27 -11.45 8.00
N ASN A 79 -7.75 -10.27 8.34
CA ASN A 79 -8.44 -9.01 8.17
C ASN A 79 -7.84 -8.21 7.02
N GLU A 80 -8.70 -7.59 6.22
CA GLU A 80 -8.37 -6.60 5.19
C GLU A 80 -8.91 -5.23 5.60
N PHE A 81 -8.44 -4.16 4.96
CA PHE A 81 -9.07 -2.86 5.15
C PHE A 81 -10.53 -2.91 4.69
N ASP A 82 -11.41 -2.44 5.57
CA ASP A 82 -12.81 -2.24 5.23
C ASP A 82 -12.95 -1.05 4.28
N VAL A 83 -13.23 -1.33 3.02
CA VAL A 83 -13.39 -0.29 1.98
C VAL A 83 -14.66 0.53 2.16
N THR A 84 -15.57 0.09 3.03
CA THR A 84 -16.80 0.82 3.36
C THR A 84 -16.64 1.71 4.58
N SER A 85 -15.55 1.55 5.34
CA SER A 85 -15.28 2.32 6.55
C SER A 85 -14.91 3.76 6.22
N SER A 86 -15.48 4.69 6.98
CA SER A 86 -15.11 6.11 6.95
C SER A 86 -13.95 6.46 7.90
N SER A 87 -13.37 5.47 8.57
CA SER A 87 -12.25 5.71 9.49
C SER A 87 -10.97 6.08 8.73
N TYR A 88 -10.21 7.01 9.29
CA TYR A 88 -8.93 7.42 8.74
C TYR A 88 -7.90 6.29 8.82
N LYS A 89 -7.19 6.04 7.72
CA LYS A 89 -6.09 5.06 7.67
C LYS A 89 -4.99 5.41 8.67
N THR A 90 -4.66 6.69 8.82
CA THR A 90 -3.59 7.17 9.72
C THR A 90 -3.79 6.76 11.17
N ASN A 91 -5.04 6.58 11.60
CA ASN A 91 -5.40 6.17 12.97
C ASN A 91 -5.78 4.69 13.06
N HIS A 92 -5.68 3.95 11.95
CA HIS A 92 -6.09 2.54 11.92
C HIS A 92 -4.94 1.64 12.37
N PRO A 93 -5.16 0.79 13.36
CA PRO A 93 -4.11 -0.12 13.88
C PRO A 93 -3.46 -1.00 12.82
N MET A 94 -4.23 -1.44 11.85
CA MET A 94 -3.75 -2.21 10.71
C MET A 94 -2.70 -1.43 9.89
N THR A 95 -2.85 -0.10 9.74
CA THR A 95 -1.88 0.73 9.02
C THR A 95 -0.52 0.68 9.70
N THR A 96 -0.48 0.75 11.04
CA THR A 96 0.75 0.62 11.82
C THR A 96 1.40 -0.75 11.62
N SER A 97 0.62 -1.82 11.70
CA SER A 97 1.13 -3.18 11.49
C SER A 97 1.68 -3.37 10.06
N MET A 98 0.95 -2.84 9.06
CA MET A 98 1.38 -2.90 7.67
C MET A 98 2.64 -2.07 7.41
N LEU A 99 2.74 -0.87 8.00
CA LEU A 99 3.93 -0.02 7.89
C LEU A 99 5.17 -0.76 8.42
N PHE A 100 5.14 -1.18 9.68
CA PHE A 100 6.30 -1.80 10.32
C PHE A 100 6.58 -3.21 9.81
N GLY A 101 5.56 -3.96 9.41
CA GLY A 101 5.72 -5.22 8.71
C GLY A 101 6.41 -5.05 7.36
N SER A 102 6.08 -3.99 6.62
CA SER A 102 6.74 -3.65 5.37
C SER A 102 8.21 -3.25 5.58
N ILE A 103 8.49 -2.50 6.62
CA ILE A 103 9.87 -2.13 6.98
C ILE A 103 10.68 -3.39 7.34
N ALA A 104 10.14 -4.25 8.20
CA ALA A 104 10.78 -5.50 8.58
C ALA A 104 11.05 -6.39 7.36
N ASN A 105 10.06 -6.54 6.48
CA ASN A 105 10.20 -7.31 5.24
C ASN A 105 11.26 -6.71 4.29
N ALA A 106 11.34 -5.38 4.19
CA ALA A 106 12.31 -4.72 3.33
C ALA A 106 13.75 -4.87 3.83
N ILE A 107 13.93 -4.92 5.16
CA ILE A 107 15.23 -5.00 5.81
C ILE A 107 15.73 -6.44 5.85
N ASP A 108 14.86 -7.40 5.95
CA ASP A 108 15.17 -8.82 6.12
C ASP A 108 16.13 -9.38 5.03
N GLY A 109 16.08 -8.82 3.84
CA GLY A 109 16.96 -9.20 2.74
C GLY A 109 18.22 -8.34 2.56
N VAL A 110 18.53 -7.42 3.49
CA VAL A 110 19.66 -6.49 3.34
C VAL A 110 20.91 -7.04 4.01
N PRO A 111 21.96 -7.43 3.23
CA PRO A 111 23.11 -8.18 3.75
C PRO A 111 23.93 -7.49 4.84
N ASP A 112 23.85 -6.17 4.94
CA ASP A 112 24.72 -5.36 5.83
C ASP A 112 23.96 -4.85 7.07
N VAL A 113 22.80 -5.43 7.38
CA VAL A 113 22.02 -5.09 8.59
C VAL A 113 22.19 -6.22 9.59
N PHE A 114 22.80 -5.92 10.73
CA PHE A 114 23.07 -6.89 11.77
C PHE A 114 22.10 -6.71 12.93
N GLU A 115 21.87 -7.81 13.66
CA GLU A 115 21.11 -7.79 14.91
C GLU A 115 21.75 -6.80 15.91
N GLY A 116 20.91 -5.95 16.52
CA GLY A 116 21.35 -4.92 17.47
C GLY A 116 21.67 -3.56 16.85
N ASP A 117 21.73 -3.46 15.53
CA ASP A 117 21.94 -2.17 14.86
C ASP A 117 20.66 -1.30 14.92
N VAL A 118 20.87 0.02 15.09
CA VAL A 118 19.81 1.00 14.90
C VAL A 118 19.75 1.37 13.43
N ILE A 119 18.63 1.03 12.78
CA ILE A 119 18.43 1.27 11.37
C ILE A 119 17.82 2.66 11.18
N ASN A 120 18.63 3.60 10.68
CA ASN A 120 18.19 4.95 10.40
C ASN A 120 17.48 5.04 9.05
N ILE A 121 16.22 5.50 9.06
CA ILE A 121 15.35 5.58 7.89
C ILE A 121 14.80 6.99 7.73
N LYS A 122 14.88 7.55 6.52
CA LYS A 122 14.05 8.67 6.07
C LYS A 122 12.85 8.09 5.35
N LEU A 123 11.66 8.31 5.91
CA LEU A 123 10.41 7.71 5.45
C LEU A 123 9.60 8.69 4.61
N ALA A 124 9.08 8.24 3.48
CA ALA A 124 8.01 8.92 2.76
C ALA A 124 6.79 7.99 2.72
N VAL A 125 5.63 8.49 3.14
CA VAL A 125 4.39 7.73 3.13
C VAL A 125 3.27 8.56 2.53
N SER A 126 2.41 7.93 1.71
CA SER A 126 1.23 8.59 1.15
C SER A 126 -0.01 8.31 1.99
N ILE A 127 -0.91 9.32 2.02
CA ILE A 127 -2.22 9.23 2.67
C ILE A 127 -3.31 9.69 1.69
N PRO A 128 -4.56 9.25 1.85
CA PRO A 128 -5.67 9.72 1.02
C PRO A 128 -5.85 11.23 1.06
N ILE A 129 -6.38 11.81 -0.01
CA ILE A 129 -6.60 13.27 -0.11
C ILE A 129 -7.48 13.77 1.03
N VAL A 130 -8.54 13.05 1.39
CA VAL A 130 -9.45 13.43 2.47
C VAL A 130 -8.71 13.56 3.81
N GLU A 131 -7.76 12.69 4.09
CA GLU A 131 -6.94 12.75 5.29
C GLU A 131 -5.91 13.89 5.21
N SER A 132 -5.29 14.09 4.05
CA SER A 132 -4.32 15.16 3.83
C SER A 132 -4.92 16.57 4.00
N LYS A 133 -6.23 16.71 3.78
CA LYS A 133 -6.99 17.96 3.99
C LYS A 133 -7.40 18.19 5.45
N SER A 134 -7.36 17.17 6.29
CA SER A 134 -7.72 17.27 7.69
C SER A 134 -6.66 18.08 8.43
N ILE A 135 -7.10 19.19 9.05
CA ILE A 135 -6.19 20.14 9.69
C ILE A 135 -5.38 19.45 10.80
N GLY A 136 -4.06 19.48 10.66
CA GLY A 136 -3.13 18.92 11.64
C GLY A 136 -2.87 17.42 11.53
N LEU A 137 -3.72 16.65 10.87
CA LEU A 137 -3.61 15.19 10.83
C LEU A 137 -2.27 14.69 10.27
N ALA A 138 -1.84 15.24 9.13
CA ALA A 138 -0.55 14.87 8.53
C ALA A 138 0.63 15.21 9.44
N LYS A 139 0.55 16.34 10.17
CA LYS A 139 1.58 16.75 11.14
C LYS A 139 1.59 15.84 12.37
N GLU A 140 0.43 15.48 12.88
CA GLU A 140 0.27 14.56 13.99
C GLU A 140 0.81 13.17 13.62
N TYR A 141 0.39 12.63 12.48
CA TYR A 141 0.87 11.34 11.98
C TYR A 141 2.38 11.33 11.77
N LYS A 142 2.94 12.41 11.19
CA LYS A 142 4.39 12.59 11.09
C LYS A 142 5.07 12.47 12.47
N SER A 143 4.56 13.17 13.48
CA SER A 143 5.13 13.18 14.82
C SER A 143 5.05 11.82 15.51
N LEU A 144 4.05 11.00 15.19
CA LEU A 144 3.90 9.63 15.70
C LEU A 144 4.91 8.67 15.03
N LEU A 145 5.26 8.95 13.77
CA LEU A 145 6.19 8.10 13.01
C LEU A 145 7.66 8.43 13.29
N GLU A 146 8.01 9.70 13.55
CA GLU A 146 9.39 10.09 13.81
C GLU A 146 9.87 9.62 15.18
N GLY A 147 11.08 9.06 15.24
CA GLY A 147 11.73 8.56 16.47
C GLY A 147 12.07 7.09 16.42
N LEU A 148 12.28 6.53 17.61
CA LEU A 148 12.70 5.14 17.80
C LEU A 148 11.50 4.20 17.96
N HIS A 149 11.53 3.12 17.21
CA HIS A 149 10.54 2.03 17.25
C HIS A 149 11.28 0.70 17.28
N VAL A 150 10.70 -0.29 17.93
CA VAL A 150 11.21 -1.66 17.90
C VAL A 150 10.16 -2.54 17.24
N VAL A 151 10.58 -3.34 16.29
CA VAL A 151 9.77 -4.40 15.69
C VAL A 151 10.37 -5.73 16.08
N ARG A 152 9.65 -6.49 16.88
CA ARG A 152 9.99 -7.87 17.18
C ARG A 152 9.52 -8.75 16.04
N VAL A 153 10.44 -9.48 15.47
CA VAL A 153 10.18 -10.40 14.34
C VAL A 153 10.33 -11.82 14.86
N PHE A 154 9.27 -12.62 14.69
CA PHE A 154 9.24 -14.04 15.06
C PHE A 154 9.43 -14.87 13.79
N ARG A 155 10.51 -15.63 13.72
CA ARG A 155 10.82 -16.59 12.65
C ARG A 155 10.82 -17.99 13.23
N ASP A 156 10.88 -19.01 12.38
CA ASP A 156 10.88 -20.43 12.80
C ASP A 156 12.02 -20.77 13.74
N THR A 157 13.20 -20.15 13.54
CA THR A 157 14.42 -20.48 14.25
C THR A 157 14.85 -19.45 15.29
N GLU A 158 14.27 -18.25 15.26
CA GLU A 158 14.75 -17.12 16.08
C GLU A 158 13.68 -16.05 16.29
N VAL A 159 13.85 -15.27 17.35
CA VAL A 159 13.11 -14.04 17.60
C VAL A 159 14.11 -12.89 17.62
N VAL A 160 13.91 -11.89 16.77
CA VAL A 160 14.85 -10.79 16.59
C VAL A 160 14.15 -9.45 16.81
N ASP A 161 14.73 -8.58 17.61
CA ASP A 161 14.27 -7.21 17.79
C ASP A 161 15.03 -6.28 16.83
N ILE A 162 14.30 -5.68 15.88
CA ILE A 162 14.82 -4.71 14.92
C ILE A 162 14.53 -3.31 15.47
N THR A 163 15.58 -2.54 15.76
CA THR A 163 15.44 -1.14 16.19
C THR A 163 15.48 -0.21 14.99
N ILE A 164 14.40 0.53 14.77
CA ILE A 164 14.21 1.44 13.66
C ILE A 164 14.17 2.87 14.20
N ASN A 165 15.02 3.74 13.67
CA ASN A 165 14.97 5.17 13.92
C ASN A 165 14.46 5.89 12.66
N ILE A 166 13.23 6.38 12.69
CA ILE A 166 12.70 7.23 11.63
C ILE A 166 13.19 8.66 11.88
N GLU A 167 14.31 9.01 11.22
CA GLU A 167 14.96 10.33 11.38
C GLU A 167 14.09 11.48 10.88
N ALA A 168 13.34 11.23 9.84
CA ALA A 168 12.41 12.19 9.24
C ALA A 168 11.31 11.47 8.46
N ALA A 169 10.08 11.93 8.60
CA ALA A 169 8.96 11.46 7.82
C ALA A 169 8.39 12.56 6.91
N ILE A 170 8.09 12.21 5.67
CA ILE A 170 7.37 13.05 4.70
C ILE A 170 6.01 12.39 4.50
N ILE A 171 4.94 13.14 4.82
CA ILE A 171 3.57 12.72 4.56
C ILE A 171 3.07 13.48 3.34
N SER A 172 2.74 12.76 2.27
CA SER A 172 2.16 13.36 1.06
C SER A 172 0.77 12.77 0.76
N ASN A 173 0.01 13.39 -0.13
CA ASN A 173 -1.18 12.72 -0.65
C ASN A 173 -0.83 11.77 -1.81
N GLU A 174 -1.68 10.75 -2.02
CA GLU A 174 -1.45 9.68 -3.00
C GLU A 174 -1.23 10.25 -4.41
N GLY A 175 -2.07 11.21 -4.86
CA GLY A 175 -1.89 11.82 -6.18
C GLY A 175 -0.61 12.64 -6.34
N GLN A 176 -0.16 13.31 -5.29
CA GLN A 176 1.12 14.05 -5.30
C GLN A 176 2.30 13.08 -5.38
N ALA A 177 2.25 11.97 -4.65
CA ALA A 177 3.28 10.93 -4.73
C ALA A 177 3.33 10.32 -6.14
N GLY A 178 2.18 10.03 -6.74
CA GLY A 178 2.07 9.54 -8.11
C GLY A 178 2.65 10.52 -9.13
N PHE A 179 2.34 11.81 -9.01
CA PHE A 179 2.90 12.84 -9.88
C PHE A 179 4.41 12.98 -9.78
N LEU A 180 4.96 12.99 -8.57
CA LEU A 180 6.41 13.05 -8.36
C LEU A 180 7.10 11.82 -8.96
N GLY A 181 6.51 10.63 -8.80
CA GLY A 181 6.99 9.40 -9.43
C GLY A 181 6.98 9.49 -10.96
N LEU A 182 5.95 10.11 -11.55
CA LEU A 182 5.88 10.34 -12.98
C LEU A 182 6.96 11.29 -13.49
N LEU A 183 7.23 12.39 -12.77
CA LEU A 183 8.25 13.35 -13.14
C LEU A 183 9.68 12.78 -13.07
N ASP A 184 9.93 11.95 -12.06
CA ASP A 184 11.25 11.34 -11.81
C ASP A 184 11.46 10.03 -12.56
N THR A 185 10.46 9.59 -13.35
CA THR A 185 10.59 8.32 -14.06
C THR A 185 11.65 8.40 -15.14
N VAL A 186 12.64 7.53 -15.02
CA VAL A 186 13.69 7.30 -16.03
C VAL A 186 13.29 6.20 -17.02
N ASP A 187 12.14 5.58 -16.85
CA ASP A 187 11.65 4.53 -17.74
C ASP A 187 11.28 5.10 -19.11
N LYS A 188 12.16 4.84 -20.08
CA LYS A 188 11.99 5.29 -21.47
C LYS A 188 10.77 4.66 -22.14
N GLN A 189 10.39 3.45 -21.78
CA GLN A 189 9.21 2.78 -22.38
C GLN A 189 7.92 3.44 -21.89
N PHE A 190 7.85 3.75 -20.59
CA PHE A 190 6.72 4.46 -20.02
C PHE A 190 6.57 5.87 -20.62
N ARG A 191 7.67 6.64 -20.72
CA ARG A 191 7.67 7.95 -21.40
C ARG A 191 7.23 7.84 -22.85
N ALA A 192 7.75 6.86 -23.59
CA ALA A 192 7.36 6.62 -24.98
C ALA A 192 5.87 6.29 -25.13
N ALA A 193 5.31 5.52 -24.19
CA ALA A 193 3.89 5.19 -24.17
C ALA A 193 3.02 6.44 -23.97
N ILE A 194 3.38 7.30 -23.01
CA ILE A 194 2.68 8.58 -22.77
C ILE A 194 2.78 9.47 -24.00
N THR A 195 3.96 9.64 -24.56
CA THR A 195 4.18 10.45 -25.77
C THR A 195 3.35 9.93 -26.95
N ALA A 196 3.23 8.61 -27.11
CA ALA A 196 2.41 8.00 -28.15
C ALA A 196 0.92 8.32 -27.99
N VAL A 197 0.39 8.30 -26.76
CA VAL A 197 -0.99 8.68 -26.47
C VAL A 197 -1.24 10.15 -26.82
N TYR A 198 -0.33 11.05 -26.42
CA TYR A 198 -0.45 12.48 -26.72
C TYR A 198 -0.42 12.77 -28.22
N LYS A 199 0.49 12.13 -28.96
CA LYS A 199 0.51 12.22 -30.44
C LYS A 199 -0.79 11.74 -31.06
N ALA A 200 -1.38 10.67 -30.52
CA ALA A 200 -2.68 10.19 -30.99
C ALA A 200 -3.83 11.18 -30.71
N LEU A 201 -3.66 12.04 -29.70
CA LEU A 201 -4.59 13.12 -29.38
C LEU A 201 -4.31 14.43 -30.16
N GLY A 202 -3.29 14.45 -31.03
CA GLY A 202 -2.93 15.61 -31.85
C GLY A 202 -1.95 16.59 -31.20
N GLU A 203 -1.36 16.21 -30.08
CA GLU A 203 -0.37 17.04 -29.38
C GLU A 203 1.05 16.73 -29.88
N GLU A 204 1.84 17.76 -30.22
CA GLU A 204 3.17 17.58 -30.85
C GLU A 204 4.31 17.50 -29.84
N GLU A 205 4.14 18.02 -28.62
CA GLU A 205 5.21 18.14 -27.61
C GLU A 205 5.19 16.96 -26.62
N ASP A 206 6.37 16.67 -26.04
CA ASP A 206 6.48 15.72 -24.92
C ASP A 206 5.74 16.28 -23.69
N PRO A 207 4.62 15.70 -23.29
CA PRO A 207 3.79 16.25 -22.25
C PRO A 207 4.45 16.15 -20.86
N VAL A 208 5.33 15.16 -20.68
CA VAL A 208 5.96 14.88 -19.38
C VAL A 208 7.00 15.96 -19.05
N GLY A 209 6.61 16.91 -18.25
CA GLY A 209 7.46 18.03 -17.83
C GLY A 209 6.96 19.41 -18.27
N THR A 210 6.05 19.49 -19.26
CA THR A 210 5.44 20.73 -19.72
C THR A 210 4.11 21.04 -19.03
N PHE A 211 3.48 20.07 -18.36
CA PHE A 211 2.24 20.29 -17.63
C PHE A 211 2.38 21.34 -16.55
N GLU A 212 1.68 22.43 -16.68
CA GLU A 212 1.49 23.41 -15.60
C GLU A 212 0.24 23.08 -14.80
N ASP A 213 -0.86 22.80 -15.49
CA ASP A 213 -2.15 22.43 -14.91
C ASP A 213 -2.53 21.03 -15.36
N PHE A 214 -2.84 20.15 -14.42
CA PHE A 214 -3.22 18.76 -14.72
C PHE A 214 -4.00 18.15 -13.57
N ILE A 215 -4.59 16.99 -13.85
CA ILE A 215 -5.32 16.18 -12.87
C ILE A 215 -4.67 14.80 -12.80
N VAL A 216 -4.48 14.29 -11.60
CA VAL A 216 -4.12 12.90 -11.34
C VAL A 216 -5.32 12.21 -10.72
N CYS A 217 -5.79 11.13 -11.38
CA CYS A 217 -6.82 10.26 -10.84
C CYS A 217 -6.16 8.97 -10.37
N ASP A 218 -6.21 8.70 -9.07
CA ASP A 218 -5.79 7.44 -8.46
C ASP A 218 -7.04 6.63 -8.13
N ILE A 219 -7.25 5.53 -8.86
CA ILE A 219 -8.40 4.65 -8.67
C ILE A 219 -7.93 3.45 -7.87
N GLY A 220 -8.10 3.55 -6.55
CA GLY A 220 -7.73 2.54 -5.58
C GLY A 220 -8.81 1.48 -5.34
N GLU A 221 -8.59 0.62 -4.36
CA GLU A 221 -9.53 -0.42 -3.93
C GLU A 221 -10.77 0.17 -3.25
N GLY A 222 -10.57 1.11 -2.30
CA GLY A 222 -11.66 1.68 -1.51
C GLY A 222 -12.07 3.09 -1.94
N THR A 223 -11.15 3.85 -2.51
CA THR A 223 -11.35 5.25 -2.91
C THR A 223 -10.88 5.49 -4.33
N SER A 224 -11.43 6.54 -4.94
CA SER A 224 -10.89 7.16 -6.14
C SER A 224 -10.52 8.60 -5.78
N ASP A 225 -9.24 8.91 -5.85
CA ASP A 225 -8.67 10.19 -5.46
C ASP A 225 -8.39 11.05 -6.69
N VAL A 226 -8.96 12.26 -6.71
CA VAL A 226 -8.77 13.23 -7.78
C VAL A 226 -7.93 14.38 -7.27
N SER A 227 -6.67 14.40 -7.66
CA SER A 227 -5.70 15.44 -7.31
C SER A 227 -5.58 16.46 -8.44
N VAL A 228 -5.91 17.71 -8.15
CA VAL A 228 -5.79 18.83 -9.09
C VAL A 228 -4.49 19.57 -8.82
N PHE A 229 -3.75 19.85 -9.88
CA PHE A 229 -2.53 20.63 -9.83
C PHE A 229 -2.69 21.90 -10.67
N ARG A 230 -2.22 23.03 -10.12
CA ARG A 230 -2.14 24.32 -10.77
C ARG A 230 -0.71 24.84 -10.67
N ASN A 231 -0.12 25.21 -11.79
CA ASN A 231 1.30 25.60 -11.85
C ASN A 231 2.21 24.57 -11.15
N LYS A 232 1.97 23.29 -11.41
CA LYS A 232 2.69 22.13 -10.79
C LYS A 232 2.55 22.03 -9.27
N LYS A 233 1.66 22.79 -8.64
CA LYS A 233 1.38 22.74 -7.20
C LYS A 233 0.02 22.08 -6.95
N PHE A 234 -0.01 21.20 -5.96
CA PHE A 234 -1.26 20.57 -5.50
C PHE A 234 -2.24 21.66 -5.04
N ASN A 235 -3.47 21.57 -5.56
CA ASN A 235 -4.56 22.48 -5.21
C ASN A 235 -5.61 21.72 -4.38
N PRO A 236 -5.61 21.91 -3.05
CA PRO A 236 -6.53 21.18 -2.16
C PRO A 236 -7.99 21.58 -2.37
N ASP A 237 -8.29 22.81 -2.82
CA ASP A 237 -9.66 23.29 -2.95
C ASP A 237 -10.45 22.56 -4.05
N TYR A 238 -9.76 22.13 -5.12
CA TYR A 238 -10.35 21.42 -6.24
C TYR A 238 -10.09 19.91 -6.22
N SER A 239 -9.27 19.43 -5.28
CA SER A 239 -8.98 18.02 -5.12
C SER A 239 -10.01 17.37 -4.22
N PHE A 240 -10.37 16.11 -4.46
CA PHE A 240 -11.36 15.40 -3.67
C PHE A 240 -11.16 13.89 -3.76
N SER A 241 -11.76 13.17 -2.81
CA SER A 241 -11.86 11.72 -2.79
C SER A 241 -13.32 11.32 -3.00
N ILE A 242 -13.51 10.26 -3.79
CA ILE A 242 -14.77 9.56 -3.89
C ILE A 242 -14.60 8.26 -3.12
N THR A 243 -15.51 7.98 -2.17
CA THR A 243 -15.50 6.74 -1.36
C THR A 243 -16.05 5.56 -2.17
N ARG A 244 -15.58 5.42 -3.39
CA ARG A 244 -15.81 4.30 -4.30
C ARG A 244 -14.53 4.01 -5.07
N GLY A 245 -14.08 2.78 -4.95
CA GLY A 245 -12.97 2.23 -5.70
C GLY A 245 -13.34 0.93 -6.38
N ILE A 246 -12.35 0.24 -6.93
CA ILE A 246 -12.56 -1.05 -7.60
C ILE A 246 -13.15 -2.09 -6.65
N GLY A 247 -12.74 -2.10 -5.38
CA GLY A 247 -13.26 -3.03 -4.39
C GLY A 247 -14.76 -2.93 -4.17
N ASN A 248 -15.31 -1.71 -4.16
CA ASN A 248 -16.75 -1.49 -4.05
C ASN A 248 -17.48 -2.04 -5.29
N LEU A 249 -16.92 -1.86 -6.49
CA LEU A 249 -17.50 -2.44 -7.72
C LEU A 249 -17.50 -3.97 -7.69
N LEU A 250 -16.43 -4.58 -7.17
CA LEU A 250 -16.36 -6.03 -7.01
C LEU A 250 -17.37 -6.54 -5.98
N GLU A 251 -17.58 -5.82 -4.87
CA GLU A 251 -18.62 -6.16 -3.88
C GLU A 251 -20.01 -6.07 -4.47
N ASP A 252 -20.33 -4.98 -5.16
CA ASP A 252 -21.62 -4.82 -5.86
C ASP A 252 -21.84 -5.97 -6.86
N ALA A 253 -20.81 -6.37 -7.62
CA ALA A 253 -20.87 -7.49 -8.54
C ALA A 253 -21.12 -8.82 -7.83
N MET A 254 -20.43 -9.07 -6.72
CA MET A 254 -20.63 -10.29 -5.91
C MET A 254 -22.05 -10.36 -5.35
N ASP A 255 -22.59 -9.25 -4.86
CA ASP A 255 -23.94 -9.20 -4.31
C ASP A 255 -25.03 -9.38 -5.38
N ASN A 256 -24.81 -8.81 -6.56
CA ASN A 256 -25.71 -9.02 -7.69
C ASN A 256 -25.70 -10.49 -8.16
N ALA A 257 -24.52 -11.08 -8.28
CA ALA A 257 -24.35 -12.46 -8.73
C ALA A 257 -24.92 -13.49 -7.73
N LYS A 258 -24.89 -13.22 -6.42
CA LYS A 258 -25.54 -14.05 -5.40
C LYS A 258 -27.03 -14.26 -5.68
N ARG A 259 -27.71 -13.27 -6.24
CA ARG A 259 -29.15 -13.38 -6.62
C ARG A 259 -29.37 -14.42 -7.70
N GLU A 260 -28.37 -14.69 -8.53
CA GLU A 260 -28.38 -15.71 -9.56
C GLU A 260 -27.69 -17.03 -9.14
N LYS A 261 -27.48 -17.20 -7.83
CA LYS A 261 -26.84 -18.39 -7.24
C LYS A 261 -25.39 -18.60 -7.66
N LEU A 262 -24.73 -17.56 -8.15
CA LEU A 262 -23.30 -17.55 -8.35
C LEU A 262 -22.63 -17.12 -7.06
N THR A 263 -21.67 -17.90 -6.59
CA THR A 263 -20.94 -17.61 -5.35
C THR A 263 -19.45 -17.52 -5.61
N ILE A 264 -18.85 -16.54 -4.99
CA ILE A 264 -17.42 -16.37 -4.86
C ILE A 264 -17.15 -15.89 -3.43
N GLU A 265 -16.10 -16.35 -2.82
CA GLU A 265 -15.93 -16.20 -1.37
C GLU A 265 -15.35 -14.83 -0.99
N SER A 266 -14.57 -14.21 -1.89
CA SER A 266 -13.92 -12.93 -1.60
C SER A 266 -13.66 -12.10 -2.86
N ARG A 267 -13.48 -10.78 -2.67
CA ARG A 267 -13.04 -9.87 -3.74
C ARG A 267 -11.76 -10.33 -4.40
N LYS A 268 -10.79 -10.82 -3.61
CA LYS A 268 -9.52 -11.34 -4.16
C LYS A 268 -9.71 -12.55 -5.04
N GLU A 269 -10.63 -13.44 -4.68
CA GLU A 269 -10.98 -14.57 -5.55
C GLU A 269 -11.60 -14.07 -6.85
N LEU A 270 -12.54 -13.12 -6.78
CA LEU A 270 -13.15 -12.52 -7.96
C LEU A 270 -12.10 -11.85 -8.85
N GLN A 271 -11.23 -11.04 -8.29
CA GLN A 271 -10.14 -10.40 -9.02
C GLN A 271 -9.24 -11.44 -9.71
N ARG A 272 -8.82 -12.49 -9.01
CA ARG A 272 -8.03 -13.58 -9.61
C ARG A 272 -8.75 -14.26 -10.77
N VAL A 273 -10.08 -14.42 -10.68
CA VAL A 273 -10.88 -14.96 -11.79
C VAL A 273 -10.89 -14.03 -12.97
N LEU A 274 -11.10 -12.72 -12.74
CA LEU A 274 -11.16 -11.70 -13.80
C LEU A 274 -9.80 -11.51 -14.50
N GLU A 275 -8.70 -11.54 -13.75
CA GLU A 275 -7.33 -11.39 -14.26
C GLU A 275 -6.78 -12.69 -14.87
N SER A 276 -7.45 -13.82 -14.68
CA SER A 276 -6.92 -15.11 -15.10
C SER A 276 -6.82 -15.23 -16.62
N THR A 277 -5.61 -15.53 -17.10
CA THR A 277 -5.35 -15.89 -18.50
C THR A 277 -5.51 -17.39 -18.78
N ASN A 278 -5.85 -18.19 -17.75
CA ASN A 278 -6.00 -19.62 -17.86
C ASN A 278 -7.26 -19.98 -18.67
N LYS A 279 -7.09 -20.68 -19.78
CA LYS A 279 -8.20 -21.12 -20.65
C LYS A 279 -9.30 -21.89 -19.92
N ARG A 280 -8.96 -22.65 -18.86
CA ARG A 280 -9.96 -23.39 -18.06
C ARG A 280 -10.86 -22.45 -17.24
N GLN A 281 -10.42 -21.24 -16.97
CA GLN A 281 -11.19 -20.23 -16.23
C GLN A 281 -11.88 -19.19 -17.15
N THR A 282 -11.67 -19.28 -18.46
CA THR A 282 -12.24 -18.30 -19.42
C THR A 282 -13.75 -18.17 -19.27
N LYS A 283 -14.47 -19.31 -19.23
CA LYS A 283 -15.94 -19.31 -19.07
C LYS A 283 -16.38 -18.66 -17.74
N ARG A 284 -15.67 -18.96 -16.65
CA ARG A 284 -15.96 -18.37 -15.33
C ARG A 284 -15.67 -16.87 -15.35
N ARG A 285 -14.57 -16.46 -15.97
CA ARG A 285 -14.22 -15.05 -16.14
C ARG A 285 -15.28 -14.29 -16.96
N GLU A 286 -15.69 -14.80 -18.11
CA GLU A 286 -16.72 -14.20 -18.96
C GLU A 286 -18.04 -14.05 -18.20
N GLN A 287 -18.45 -15.07 -17.47
CA GLN A 287 -19.65 -15.04 -16.66
C GLN A 287 -19.59 -13.94 -15.58
N TRP A 288 -18.45 -13.78 -14.89
CA TRP A 288 -18.30 -12.75 -13.87
C TRP A 288 -18.08 -11.34 -14.43
N ALA A 289 -17.51 -11.23 -15.62
CA ALA A 289 -17.31 -9.93 -16.27
C ALA A 289 -18.65 -9.22 -16.55
N GLU A 290 -19.73 -9.95 -16.78
CA GLU A 290 -21.07 -9.39 -16.99
C GLU A 290 -21.64 -8.67 -15.77
N TYR A 291 -21.12 -8.95 -14.55
CA TYR A 291 -21.56 -8.28 -13.31
C TYR A 291 -20.68 -7.08 -12.90
N VAL A 292 -19.52 -6.92 -13.53
CA VAL A 292 -18.56 -5.84 -13.21
C VAL A 292 -18.67 -4.68 -14.19
N THR A 293 -19.30 -4.88 -15.34
CA THR A 293 -19.56 -3.83 -16.33
C THR A 293 -20.84 -3.09 -16.04
#